data_7961c96ed46a3934788fe2267481b971
#
_entry.id   7961c96ed46a3934788fe2267481b971
#
_cell.length_a   1.000
_cell.length_b   1.000
_cell.length_c   1.000
_cell.angle_alpha   90.00
_cell.angle_beta   90.00
_cell.angle_gamma   90.00
#
_symmetry.space_group_name_H-M   'P 1'
#
loop_
_entity.id
_entity.type
_entity.pdbx_description
1 polymer ?
#
loop_
_entity_poly.entity_id
_entity_poly.type
_entity_poly.pdbx_seq_one_letter_code
_entity_poly.pdbx_strand_id
1 'polypeptide(L)'
;KREKKALGYAMQEVKTDGLTENKNVSIANMLQGKIAGVQIAQSGTGMGGSTRIVMRGLNSLSGNNQPLWVVDGIPINDGTQEQATQWGGTDCAGAASQINPEDIESISVLKGANAAALYGSRAQSGAIIVTTKKGKEGQPLSIEYNGNIDFSMVYSPYDYQNTYAQGT
;
A
#
# COMPACT_ATOMS: atom_id res chain seq x y z
N LYS A 1 12.09 -20.22 -15.80
CA LYS A 1 12.21 -18.91 -15.07
C LYS A 1 13.44 -18.19 -15.61
N ARG A 2 13.30 -17.00 -16.18
CA ARG A 2 14.46 -16.18 -16.58
C ARG A 2 15.11 -15.60 -15.33
N GLU A 3 16.44 -15.56 -15.30
CA GLU A 3 17.17 -14.90 -14.22
C GLU A 3 16.82 -13.41 -14.15
N LYS A 4 16.70 -12.86 -12.94
CA LYS A 4 16.34 -11.45 -12.70
C LYS A 4 17.25 -10.47 -13.44
N LYS A 5 18.53 -10.84 -13.64
CA LYS A 5 19.51 -10.03 -14.40
C LYS A 5 19.22 -9.95 -15.89
N ALA A 6 18.43 -10.88 -16.44
CA ALA A 6 18.08 -10.93 -17.86
C ALA A 6 16.78 -10.19 -18.20
N LEU A 7 16.14 -9.57 -17.19
CA LEU A 7 14.93 -8.78 -17.41
C LEU A 7 15.33 -7.35 -17.80
N GLY A 8 14.96 -6.95 -19.01
CA GLY A 8 15.22 -5.59 -19.54
C GLY A 8 14.37 -4.49 -18.88
N TYR A 9 13.73 -4.76 -17.74
CA TYR A 9 12.87 -3.80 -17.05
C TYR A 9 13.18 -3.74 -15.54
N ALA A 10 12.98 -2.56 -14.98
CA ALA A 10 13.22 -2.31 -13.57
C ALA A 10 12.13 -2.97 -12.70
N MET A 11 12.46 -4.12 -12.13
CA MET A 11 11.66 -4.82 -11.13
C MET A 11 12.45 -4.87 -9.82
N GLN A 12 11.79 -4.50 -8.73
CA GLN A 12 12.34 -4.64 -7.39
C GLN A 12 11.47 -5.60 -6.61
N GLU A 13 12.08 -6.63 -6.05
CA GLU A 13 11.41 -7.61 -5.21
C GLU A 13 11.85 -7.42 -3.76
N VAL A 14 10.88 -7.39 -2.87
CA VAL A 14 11.06 -7.37 -1.42
C VAL A 14 10.51 -8.69 -0.88
N LYS A 15 11.37 -9.48 -0.23
CA LYS A 15 10.96 -10.72 0.43
C LYS A 15 10.41 -10.41 1.82
N THR A 16 9.57 -11.32 2.32
CA THR A 16 8.89 -11.19 3.62
C THR A 16 9.86 -10.99 4.78
N ASP A 17 11.04 -11.64 4.77
CA ASP A 17 12.05 -11.50 5.84
C ASP A 17 12.44 -10.04 6.09
N GLY A 18 12.43 -9.21 5.04
CA GLY A 18 12.68 -7.79 5.17
C GLY A 18 11.45 -6.96 5.58
N LEU A 19 10.25 -7.52 5.56
CA LEU A 19 9.01 -6.83 5.89
C LEU A 19 8.63 -7.02 7.37
N THR A 20 8.98 -8.16 7.95
CA THR A 20 8.59 -8.53 9.32
C THR A 20 9.34 -7.79 10.42
N GLU A 21 10.44 -7.11 10.10
CA GLU A 21 11.20 -6.32 11.07
C GLU A 21 10.40 -5.15 11.66
N ASN A 22 9.52 -4.55 10.85
CA ASN A 22 8.61 -3.48 11.28
C ASN A 22 7.18 -3.93 11.01
N LYS A 23 6.57 -4.61 11.97
CA LYS A 23 5.18 -5.03 11.89
C LYS A 23 4.26 -3.81 11.91
N ASN A 24 3.79 -3.39 10.77
CA ASN A 24 2.79 -2.35 10.61
C ASN A 24 1.49 -2.98 10.09
N VAL A 25 0.36 -2.45 10.50
CA VAL A 25 -0.96 -2.94 10.07
C VAL A 25 -1.17 -2.78 8.55
N SER A 26 -0.52 -1.79 7.94
CA SER A 26 -0.65 -1.52 6.50
C SER A 26 0.59 -1.98 5.73
N ILE A 27 0.40 -2.80 4.70
CA ILE A 27 1.45 -3.23 3.77
C ILE A 27 2.12 -2.03 3.11
N ALA A 28 1.34 -1.01 2.75
CA ALA A 28 1.86 0.20 2.14
C ALA A 28 2.93 0.85 3.04
N ASN A 29 2.68 0.92 4.35
CA ASN A 29 3.63 1.50 5.29
C ASN A 29 4.89 0.63 5.47
N MET A 30 4.74 -0.70 5.40
CA MET A 30 5.87 -1.62 5.47
C MET A 30 6.83 -1.48 4.27
N LEU A 31 6.34 -1.00 3.13
CA LEU A 31 7.15 -0.76 1.93
C LEU A 31 7.91 0.57 1.99
N GLN A 32 7.58 1.45 2.93
CA GLN A 32 8.23 2.75 3.07
C GLN A 32 9.73 2.59 3.34
N GLY A 33 10.57 3.27 2.54
CA GLY A 33 12.01 3.22 2.65
C GLY A 33 12.68 1.94 2.10
N LYS A 34 11.90 0.88 1.77
CA LYS A 34 12.44 -0.39 1.26
C LYS A 34 12.50 -0.46 -0.28
N ILE A 35 11.77 0.42 -0.95
CA ILE A 35 11.68 0.44 -2.41
C ILE A 35 12.17 1.78 -2.94
N ALA A 36 13.22 1.74 -3.76
CA ALA A 36 13.76 2.95 -4.38
C ALA A 36 12.75 3.59 -5.35
N GLY A 37 12.59 4.92 -5.28
CA GLY A 37 11.72 5.69 -6.18
C GLY A 37 10.23 5.49 -5.93
N VAL A 38 9.83 5.03 -4.75
CA VAL A 38 8.46 4.99 -4.28
C VAL A 38 8.32 5.95 -3.10
N GLN A 39 7.38 6.86 -3.21
CA GLN A 39 6.98 7.76 -2.13
C GLN A 39 5.67 7.27 -1.54
N ILE A 40 5.63 7.13 -0.24
CA ILE A 40 4.47 6.68 0.51
C ILE A 40 4.11 7.78 1.51
N ALA A 41 2.91 8.31 1.39
CA ALA A 41 2.37 9.32 2.27
C ALA A 41 1.07 8.83 2.88
N GLN A 42 0.98 8.85 4.19
CA GLN A 42 -0.25 8.58 4.92
C GLN A 42 -1.16 9.82 4.88
N SER A 43 -2.45 9.59 4.80
CA SER A 43 -3.43 10.64 4.99
C SER A 43 -3.39 11.17 6.42
N GLY A 44 -3.51 12.49 6.57
CA GLY A 44 -3.62 13.15 7.87
C GLY A 44 -5.00 13.05 8.52
N THR A 45 -5.93 12.32 7.91
CA THR A 45 -7.33 12.23 8.36
C THR A 45 -7.55 11.38 9.61
N GLY A 46 -6.51 10.69 10.09
CA GLY A 46 -6.55 9.94 11.34
C GLY A 46 -6.27 8.45 11.16
N MET A 47 -6.69 7.67 12.16
CA MET A 47 -6.50 6.22 12.18
C MET A 47 -7.31 5.55 11.06
N GLY A 48 -6.67 4.66 10.30
CA GLY A 48 -7.32 3.96 9.20
C GLY A 48 -7.49 4.78 7.92
N GLY A 49 -6.87 5.96 7.83
CA GLY A 49 -6.87 6.78 6.63
C GLY A 49 -6.15 6.11 5.45
N SER A 50 -6.44 6.60 4.24
CA SER A 50 -5.83 6.08 3.02
C SER A 50 -4.32 6.33 2.99
N THR A 51 -3.60 5.49 2.27
CA THR A 51 -2.17 5.67 2.03
C THR A 51 -1.96 5.97 0.55
N ARG A 52 -1.37 7.12 0.26
CA ARG A 52 -1.02 7.50 -1.10
C ARG A 52 0.36 6.97 -1.47
N ILE A 53 0.42 6.20 -2.55
CA ILE A 53 1.66 5.66 -3.10
C ILE A 53 1.91 6.30 -4.46
N VAL A 54 3.08 6.89 -4.64
CA VAL A 54 3.50 7.49 -5.91
C VAL A 54 4.82 6.88 -6.34
N MET A 55 4.87 6.37 -7.58
CA MET A 55 6.07 5.78 -8.16
C MET A 55 6.68 6.69 -9.22
N ARG A 56 7.95 7.09 -9.02
CA ARG A 56 8.71 7.95 -9.94
C ARG A 56 8.08 9.31 -10.23
N GLY A 57 7.27 9.83 -9.32
CA GLY A 57 6.58 11.11 -9.46
C GLY A 57 5.18 11.00 -10.06
N LEU A 58 4.56 12.15 -10.29
CA LEU A 58 3.21 12.24 -10.81
C LEU A 58 3.24 12.13 -12.34
N ASN A 59 2.51 11.16 -12.88
CA ASN A 59 2.40 10.92 -14.32
C ASN A 59 1.19 11.62 -14.95
N SER A 60 0.17 11.92 -14.16
CA SER A 60 -1.06 12.56 -14.61
C SER A 60 -1.43 13.74 -13.73
N LEU A 61 -1.86 14.83 -14.33
CA LEU A 61 -2.33 16.02 -13.62
C LEU A 61 -3.76 15.86 -13.08
N SER A 62 -4.60 15.10 -13.77
CA SER A 62 -6.02 14.93 -13.45
C SER A 62 -6.42 13.49 -13.15
N GLY A 63 -5.52 12.53 -13.38
CA GLY A 63 -5.79 11.11 -13.18
C GLY A 63 -5.25 10.57 -11.87
N ASN A 64 -5.66 9.34 -11.57
CA ASN A 64 -5.13 8.60 -10.44
C ASN A 64 -3.65 8.24 -10.68
N ASN A 65 -2.77 8.71 -9.81
CA ASN A 65 -1.33 8.44 -9.86
C ASN A 65 -0.93 7.25 -8.95
N GLN A 66 -1.88 6.55 -8.40
CA GLN A 66 -1.60 5.38 -7.55
C GLN A 66 -1.29 4.14 -8.39
N PRO A 67 -0.42 3.25 -7.91
CA PRO A 67 -0.12 2.00 -8.57
C PRO A 67 -1.30 1.02 -8.50
N LEU A 68 -1.39 0.13 -9.49
CA LEU A 68 -2.34 -0.97 -9.47
C LEU A 68 -1.87 -2.05 -8.49
N TRP A 69 -2.76 -2.48 -7.61
CA TRP A 69 -2.51 -3.64 -6.76
C TRP A 69 -2.92 -4.93 -7.48
N VAL A 70 -2.04 -5.92 -7.44
CA VAL A 70 -2.27 -7.24 -8.03
C VAL A 70 -1.93 -8.30 -7.00
N VAL A 71 -2.91 -9.08 -6.59
CA VAL A 71 -2.72 -10.18 -5.62
C VAL A 71 -2.87 -11.50 -6.34
N ASP A 72 -1.84 -12.32 -6.31
CA ASP A 72 -1.77 -13.62 -6.98
C ASP A 72 -2.17 -13.59 -8.46
N GLY A 73 -1.85 -12.48 -9.13
CA GLY A 73 -2.18 -12.27 -10.55
C GLY A 73 -3.55 -11.64 -10.79
N ILE A 74 -4.36 -11.42 -9.77
CA ILE A 74 -5.67 -10.78 -9.88
C ILE A 74 -5.53 -9.30 -9.54
N PRO A 75 -5.84 -8.38 -10.49
CA PRO A 75 -5.81 -6.96 -10.20
C PRO A 75 -6.96 -6.56 -9.28
N ILE A 76 -6.63 -5.89 -8.19
CA ILE A 76 -7.60 -5.36 -7.23
C ILE A 76 -7.76 -3.86 -7.47
N ASN A 77 -9.00 -3.42 -7.50
CA ASN A 77 -9.28 -1.99 -7.55
C ASN A 77 -9.10 -1.41 -6.15
N ASP A 78 -8.24 -0.42 -6.00
CA ASP A 78 -7.92 0.17 -4.69
C ASP A 78 -9.06 1.01 -4.09
N GLY A 79 -10.22 1.00 -4.72
CA GLY A 79 -11.45 1.55 -4.11
C GLY A 79 -11.38 3.02 -3.70
N THR A 80 -10.38 3.78 -4.19
CA THR A 80 -10.17 5.18 -3.86
C THR A 80 -11.23 6.13 -4.43
N GLN A 81 -12.38 5.61 -4.81
CA GLN A 81 -13.50 6.41 -5.30
C GLN A 81 -14.19 7.22 -4.20
N GLU A 82 -13.89 6.94 -2.94
CA GLU A 82 -14.46 7.62 -1.79
C GLU A 82 -13.44 8.44 -0.99
N GLN A 83 -12.38 8.93 -1.65
CA GLN A 83 -11.46 9.85 -0.98
C GLN A 83 -12.21 11.11 -0.56
N ALA A 84 -11.96 11.53 0.68
CA ALA A 84 -12.45 12.81 1.16
C ALA A 84 -12.00 13.93 0.22
N THR A 85 -12.98 14.68 -0.29
CA THR A 85 -12.74 15.84 -1.15
C THR A 85 -12.88 17.11 -0.31
N GLN A 86 -12.52 18.27 -0.86
CA GLN A 86 -12.76 19.56 -0.20
C GLN A 86 -14.24 19.83 0.14
N TRP A 87 -15.15 19.07 -0.46
CA TRP A 87 -16.60 19.20 -0.25
C TRP A 87 -17.18 18.17 0.73
N GLY A 88 -16.33 17.32 1.30
CA GLY A 88 -16.72 16.26 2.22
C GLY A 88 -16.37 14.87 1.69
N GLY A 89 -16.78 13.85 2.40
CA GLY A 89 -16.49 12.44 2.14
C GLY A 89 -15.75 11.81 3.31
N THR A 90 -15.69 10.49 3.28
CA THR A 90 -14.96 9.70 4.28
C THR A 90 -13.69 9.14 3.63
N ASP A 91 -12.55 9.35 4.27
CA ASP A 91 -11.31 8.73 3.83
C ASP A 91 -11.22 7.31 4.41
N CYS A 92 -11.37 6.32 3.57
CA CYS A 92 -11.28 4.92 3.95
C CYS A 92 -9.95 4.33 3.45
N ALA A 93 -9.40 3.44 4.26
CA ALA A 93 -8.22 2.68 3.88
C ALA A 93 -8.50 1.88 2.59
N GLY A 94 -7.60 1.96 1.62
CA GLY A 94 -7.72 1.26 0.34
C GLY A 94 -7.60 -0.27 0.46
N ALA A 95 -7.77 -0.97 -0.66
CA ALA A 95 -7.71 -2.43 -0.73
C ALA A 95 -6.40 -3.02 -0.19
N ALA A 96 -5.31 -2.27 -0.26
CA ALA A 96 -4.01 -2.68 0.31
C ALA A 96 -4.05 -2.93 1.82
N SER A 97 -4.95 -2.27 2.55
CA SER A 97 -5.08 -2.45 4.00
C SER A 97 -5.82 -3.74 4.39
N GLN A 98 -6.55 -4.34 3.44
CA GLN A 98 -7.31 -5.56 3.66
C GLN A 98 -6.46 -6.83 3.51
N ILE A 99 -5.24 -6.69 2.98
CA ILE A 99 -4.35 -7.83 2.80
C ILE A 99 -3.53 -8.00 4.09
N ASN A 100 -3.59 -9.18 4.69
CA ASN A 100 -2.79 -9.48 5.86
C ASN A 100 -1.31 -9.58 5.49
N PRO A 101 -0.43 -8.77 6.09
CA PRO A 101 1.00 -8.82 5.80
C PRO A 101 1.66 -10.18 6.08
N GLU A 102 1.13 -10.93 7.02
CA GLU A 102 1.67 -12.24 7.42
C GLU A 102 1.44 -13.32 6.34
N ASP A 103 0.43 -13.15 5.49
CA ASP A 103 0.12 -14.09 4.41
C ASP A 103 0.96 -13.85 3.15
N ILE A 104 1.85 -12.85 3.17
CA ILE A 104 2.65 -12.46 2.01
C ILE A 104 3.95 -13.27 1.97
N GLU A 105 4.25 -13.87 0.82
CA GLU A 105 5.53 -14.50 0.52
C GLU A 105 6.54 -13.49 -0.04
N SER A 106 6.10 -12.68 -1.01
CA SER A 106 6.95 -11.66 -1.62
C SER A 106 6.13 -10.54 -2.25
N ILE A 107 6.72 -9.35 -2.33
CA ILE A 107 6.16 -8.21 -3.03
C ILE A 107 7.10 -7.81 -4.16
N SER A 108 6.59 -7.76 -5.37
CA SER A 108 7.31 -7.31 -6.55
C SER A 108 6.74 -6.00 -7.06
N VAL A 109 7.59 -5.00 -7.24
CA VAL A 109 7.17 -3.68 -7.72
C VAL A 109 7.64 -3.47 -9.14
N LEU A 110 6.68 -3.28 -10.03
CA LEU A 110 6.88 -2.92 -11.44
C LEU A 110 6.66 -1.43 -11.63
N LYS A 111 7.68 -0.75 -12.15
CA LYS A 111 7.68 0.70 -12.28
C LYS A 111 7.38 1.13 -13.71
N GLY A 112 6.41 2.06 -13.85
CA GLY A 112 6.14 2.76 -15.11
C GLY A 112 5.60 1.88 -16.23
N ALA A 113 6.05 2.13 -17.47
CA ALA A 113 5.52 1.52 -18.69
C ALA A 113 5.53 -0.03 -18.72
N ASN A 114 6.42 -0.65 -17.95
CA ASN A 114 6.49 -2.10 -17.87
C ASN A 114 5.28 -2.73 -17.17
N ALA A 115 4.73 -2.04 -16.19
CA ALA A 115 3.49 -2.45 -15.55
C ALA A 115 2.31 -2.29 -16.51
N ALA A 116 2.28 -1.21 -17.28
CA ALA A 116 1.26 -0.97 -18.30
C ALA A 116 1.29 -2.01 -19.43
N ALA A 117 2.46 -2.51 -19.81
CA ALA A 117 2.61 -3.57 -20.78
C ALA A 117 2.00 -4.91 -20.34
N LEU A 118 2.00 -5.19 -19.02
CA LEU A 118 1.46 -6.43 -18.46
C LEU A 118 -0.01 -6.33 -18.06
N TYR A 119 -0.42 -5.20 -17.51
CA TYR A 119 -1.75 -5.02 -16.89
C TYR A 119 -2.60 -3.93 -17.57
N GLY A 120 -2.11 -3.40 -18.69
CA GLY A 120 -2.82 -2.39 -19.48
C GLY A 120 -2.75 -0.98 -18.86
N SER A 121 -3.61 -0.07 -19.37
CA SER A 121 -3.63 1.34 -19.00
C SER A 121 -3.85 1.61 -17.50
N ARG A 122 -4.52 0.72 -16.80
CA ARG A 122 -4.74 0.85 -15.34
C ARG A 122 -3.46 0.82 -14.54
N ALA A 123 -2.39 0.22 -15.07
CA ALA A 123 -1.09 0.14 -14.42
C ALA A 123 -0.07 1.17 -14.95
N GLN A 124 -0.53 2.26 -15.58
CA GLN A 124 0.36 3.30 -16.12
C GLN A 124 1.24 3.97 -15.05
N SER A 125 0.75 4.06 -13.82
CA SER A 125 1.50 4.61 -12.67
C SER A 125 2.37 3.56 -11.97
N GLY A 126 2.39 2.32 -12.48
CA GLY A 126 3.10 1.20 -11.90
C GLY A 126 2.16 0.12 -11.35
N ALA A 127 2.73 -1.00 -10.94
CA ALA A 127 1.98 -2.08 -10.28
C ALA A 127 2.77 -2.66 -9.10
N ILE A 128 2.05 -2.98 -8.04
CA ILE A 128 2.53 -3.70 -6.86
C ILE A 128 1.92 -5.09 -6.91
N ILE A 129 2.78 -6.08 -7.14
CA ILE A 129 2.38 -7.48 -7.24
C ILE A 129 2.68 -8.14 -5.91
N VAL A 130 1.65 -8.61 -5.25
CA VAL A 130 1.71 -9.35 -4.00
C VAL A 130 1.54 -10.83 -4.32
N THR A 131 2.48 -11.64 -3.85
CA THR A 131 2.38 -13.09 -3.92
C THR A 131 2.15 -13.62 -2.52
N THR A 132 1.07 -14.39 -2.34
CA THR A 132 0.74 -14.96 -1.04
C THR A 132 1.45 -16.29 -0.80
N LYS A 133 1.61 -16.62 0.48
CA LYS A 133 2.17 -17.90 0.91
C LYS A 133 1.26 -19.04 0.46
N LYS A 134 1.84 -20.07 -0.15
CA LYS A 134 1.11 -21.27 -0.58
C LYS A 134 1.51 -22.45 0.29
N GLY A 135 0.54 -23.29 0.61
CA GLY A 135 0.81 -24.57 1.26
C GLY A 135 1.76 -25.43 0.42
N LYS A 136 2.68 -26.13 1.07
CA LYS A 136 3.61 -27.08 0.43
C LYS A 136 3.18 -28.49 0.77
N GLU A 137 3.12 -29.36 -0.24
CA GLU A 137 2.89 -30.80 -0.02
C GLU A 137 3.97 -31.39 0.90
N GLY A 138 3.55 -32.23 1.84
CA GLY A 138 4.46 -32.95 2.74
C GLY A 138 4.90 -32.16 3.99
N GLN A 139 4.40 -30.95 4.21
CA GLN A 139 4.64 -30.26 5.48
C GLN A 139 3.67 -30.73 6.56
N PRO A 140 4.16 -30.98 7.79
CA PRO A 140 3.28 -31.26 8.92
C PRO A 140 2.40 -30.04 9.23
N LEU A 141 1.29 -30.28 9.90
CA LEU A 141 0.42 -29.20 10.37
C LEU A 141 1.23 -28.22 11.22
N SER A 142 1.30 -26.99 10.78
CA SER A 142 1.95 -25.89 11.51
C SER A 142 0.88 -24.88 11.91
N ILE A 143 0.85 -24.51 13.17
CA ILE A 143 -0.02 -23.46 13.68
C ILE A 143 0.89 -22.29 14.07
N GLU A 144 0.75 -21.19 13.36
CA GLU A 144 1.48 -19.95 13.66
C GLU A 144 0.47 -18.91 14.16
N TYR A 145 0.73 -18.34 15.32
CA TYR A 145 -0.07 -17.26 15.89
C TYR A 145 0.76 -15.99 15.97
N ASN A 146 0.32 -14.96 15.25
CA ASN A 146 0.92 -13.63 15.29
C ASN A 146 -0.12 -12.62 15.77
N GLY A 147 0.21 -11.85 16.79
CA GLY A 147 -0.63 -10.76 17.30
C GLY A 147 0.13 -9.44 17.30
N ASN A 148 -0.55 -8.38 16.90
CA ASN A 148 -0.05 -7.01 17.02
C ASN A 148 -1.13 -6.15 17.69
N ILE A 149 -0.71 -5.29 18.62
CA ILE A 149 -1.59 -4.32 19.27
C ILE A 149 -0.99 -2.95 19.05
N ASP A 150 -1.75 -2.08 18.41
CA ASP A 150 -1.35 -0.70 18.16
C ASP A 150 -2.22 0.26 18.96
N PHE A 151 -1.57 1.18 19.66
CA PHE A 151 -2.23 2.23 20.44
C PHE A 151 -1.96 3.57 19.78
N SER A 152 -2.98 4.18 19.22
CA SER A 152 -2.90 5.52 18.64
C SER A 152 -3.71 6.50 19.46
N MET A 153 -3.12 7.64 19.75
CA MET A 153 -3.76 8.75 20.47
C MET A 153 -3.81 9.98 19.57
N VAL A 154 -4.94 10.66 19.57
CA VAL A 154 -5.04 11.96 18.91
C VAL A 154 -4.31 12.98 19.78
N TYR A 155 -3.24 13.54 19.24
CA TYR A 155 -2.53 14.65 19.86
C TYR A 155 -2.99 15.97 19.22
N SER A 156 -3.71 16.79 19.98
CA SER A 156 -4.04 18.17 19.58
C SER A 156 -3.05 19.12 20.26
N PRO A 157 -2.10 19.70 19.52
CA PRO A 157 -1.13 20.64 20.11
C PRO A 157 -1.75 22.02 20.41
N TYR A 158 -2.98 22.25 19.96
CA TYR A 158 -3.66 23.53 20.12
C TYR A 158 -4.84 23.37 21.07
N ASP A 159 -4.84 24.19 22.11
CA ASP A 159 -5.98 24.34 22.99
C ASP A 159 -6.93 25.38 22.38
N TYR A 160 -7.94 24.89 21.66
CA TYR A 160 -8.94 25.75 21.06
C TYR A 160 -9.94 26.22 22.12
N GLN A 161 -10.26 27.50 22.08
CA GLN A 161 -11.28 28.05 22.94
C GLN A 161 -12.64 27.44 22.60
N ASN A 162 -13.24 26.73 23.57
CA ASN A 162 -14.52 26.05 23.44
C ASN A 162 -15.64 26.72 24.25
N THR A 163 -15.34 27.83 24.94
CA THR A 163 -16.26 28.44 25.92
C THR A 163 -17.19 29.48 25.31
N TYR A 164 -16.78 30.12 24.24
CA TYR A 164 -17.58 31.19 23.60
C TYR A 164 -17.95 30.77 22.17
N ALA A 165 -19.25 30.96 21.85
CA ALA A 165 -19.71 30.83 20.47
C ALA A 165 -19.14 31.97 19.62
N GLN A 166 -18.96 31.76 18.32
CA GLN A 166 -18.69 32.84 17.39
C GLN A 166 -19.86 33.81 17.44
N GLY A 167 -19.55 35.08 17.74
CA GLY A 167 -20.55 36.13 17.66
C GLY A 167 -21.09 36.22 16.24
N THR A 168 -22.41 36.37 16.13
CA THR A 168 -23.12 36.65 14.86
C THR A 168 -22.79 38.03 14.38
#